data_2a6ef62eea0c3b2d1240ea72871e0b0f
#
_entry.id   2a6ef62eea0c3b2d1240ea72871e0b0f
#
_cell.length_a   1.000
_cell.length_b   1.000
_cell.length_c   1.000
_cell.angle_alpha   90.00
_cell.angle_beta   90.00
_cell.angle_gamma   90.00
#
_symmetry.space_group_name_H-M   'P 1'
#
loop_
_entity.id
_entity.type
_entity.pdbx_description
1 polymer ?
#
loop_
_entity_poly.entity_id
_entity_poly.type
_entity_poly.pdbx_seq_one_letter_code
_entity_poly.pdbx_strand_id
1 'polypeptide(L)'
;RALTSILRAWHNDPGVRAVFIHSSSEKAFCAGGDIRFFYDVGTKTPMQDSALLEDFFTEEYALNHLIHFYPKPYIALMNGVVMGGGMGIAQSGVASRLRIVTERTKMAMPEVNIGLFPDVGGGYFLDRTPGEIGTYLGLTGEIISAADAIYANLADVYIPTSALNELMNMLTHTQ
;
A
#
# COMPACT_ATOMS: atom_id res chain seq x y z
N ARG A 1 -1.37 0.48 13.73
CA ARG A 1 -1.48 1.37 14.92
C ARG A 1 -0.55 2.57 14.81
N ALA A 2 0.77 2.39 14.72
CA ALA A 2 1.72 3.52 14.70
C ALA A 2 1.44 4.51 13.54
N LEU A 3 1.28 4.01 12.31
CA LEU A 3 0.98 4.85 11.15
C LEU A 3 -0.35 5.62 11.32
N THR A 4 -1.39 4.96 11.83
CA THR A 4 -2.68 5.62 12.12
C THR A 4 -2.53 6.77 13.11
N SER A 5 -1.77 6.55 14.19
CA SER A 5 -1.53 7.58 15.22
C SER A 5 -0.77 8.78 14.65
N ILE A 6 0.25 8.54 13.84
CA ILE A 6 1.05 9.59 13.18
C ILE A 6 0.17 10.39 12.20
N LEU A 7 -0.57 9.71 11.32
CA LEU A 7 -1.41 10.37 10.34
C LEU A 7 -2.51 11.20 11.01
N ARG A 8 -3.11 10.72 12.10
CA ARG A 8 -4.10 11.50 12.88
C ARG A 8 -3.47 12.73 13.53
N ALA A 9 -2.28 12.62 14.09
CA ALA A 9 -1.56 13.76 14.65
C ALA A 9 -1.25 14.83 13.59
N TRP A 10 -0.84 14.40 12.39
CA TRP A 10 -0.47 15.29 11.29
C TRP A 10 -1.64 15.85 10.49
N HIS A 11 -2.83 15.26 10.65
CA HIS A 11 -4.03 15.62 9.87
C HIS A 11 -4.32 17.12 9.92
N ASN A 12 -4.34 17.69 11.12
CA ASN A 12 -4.65 19.11 11.35
C ASN A 12 -3.42 19.97 11.68
N ASP A 13 -2.22 19.41 11.64
CA ASP A 13 -0.99 20.14 11.94
C ASP A 13 -0.61 21.02 10.74
N PRO A 14 -0.64 22.36 10.85
CA PRO A 14 -0.30 23.25 9.75
C PRO A 14 1.18 23.21 9.37
N GLY A 15 2.05 22.69 10.25
CA GLY A 15 3.48 22.49 9.99
C GLY A 15 3.73 21.30 9.06
N VAL A 16 2.78 20.37 8.90
CA VAL A 16 2.89 19.24 7.99
C VAL A 16 2.21 19.56 6.67
N ARG A 17 2.96 19.72 5.60
CA ARG A 17 2.46 20.10 4.28
C ARG A 17 2.14 18.90 3.39
N ALA A 18 2.84 17.77 3.57
CA ALA A 18 2.65 16.53 2.81
C ALA A 18 3.12 15.35 3.65
N VAL A 19 2.66 14.15 3.29
CA VAL A 19 3.14 12.89 3.85
C VAL A 19 3.94 12.16 2.79
N PHE A 20 5.16 11.76 3.13
CA PHE A 20 6.00 10.90 2.30
C PHE A 20 6.23 9.58 3.04
N ILE A 21 5.74 8.48 2.45
CA ILE A 21 5.90 7.15 3.01
C ILE A 21 6.87 6.32 2.19
N HIS A 22 7.86 5.77 2.85
CA HIS A 22 8.82 4.84 2.28
C HIS A 22 9.22 3.79 3.31
N SER A 23 9.85 2.72 2.86
CA SER A 23 10.41 1.69 3.74
C SER A 23 11.86 1.99 4.10
N SER A 24 12.28 1.60 5.31
CA SER A 24 13.70 1.52 5.67
C SER A 24 14.39 0.28 5.08
N SER A 25 13.64 -0.66 4.50
CA SER A 25 14.16 -1.84 3.82
C SER A 25 14.33 -1.55 2.33
N GLU A 26 15.47 -1.96 1.77
CA GLU A 26 15.69 -1.94 0.32
C GLU A 26 14.99 -3.09 -0.42
N LYS A 27 14.51 -4.12 0.30
CA LYS A 27 13.90 -5.32 -0.28
C LYS A 27 12.41 -5.18 -0.53
N ALA A 28 11.71 -4.45 0.33
CA ALA A 28 10.27 -4.33 0.28
C ALA A 28 9.82 -2.97 0.79
N PHE A 29 8.83 -2.40 0.13
CA PHE A 29 8.03 -1.31 0.68
C PHE A 29 7.13 -1.85 1.80
N CYS A 30 6.25 -2.80 1.45
CA CYS A 30 5.42 -3.55 2.38
C CYS A 30 4.91 -4.82 1.69
N ALA A 31 5.12 -5.97 2.31
CA ALA A 31 4.70 -7.27 1.77
C ALA A 31 3.32 -7.73 2.27
N GLY A 32 2.56 -6.86 2.94
CA GLY A 32 1.24 -7.17 3.48
C GLY A 32 1.24 -7.53 4.95
N GLY A 33 0.13 -8.10 5.42
CA GLY A 33 -0.05 -8.57 6.79
C GLY A 33 0.83 -9.78 7.11
N ASP A 34 1.05 -10.01 8.40
CA ASP A 34 1.78 -11.19 8.88
C ASP A 34 0.89 -12.45 8.80
N ILE A 35 0.98 -13.16 7.66
CA ILE A 35 0.21 -14.39 7.42
C ILE A 35 0.54 -15.50 8.43
N ARG A 36 1.72 -15.49 9.06
CA ARG A 36 2.07 -16.40 10.14
C ARG A 36 1.20 -16.14 11.36
N PHE A 37 1.00 -14.87 11.70
CA PHE A 37 0.08 -14.47 12.76
C PHE A 37 -1.34 -14.99 12.48
N PHE A 38 -1.85 -14.83 11.26
CA PHE A 38 -3.18 -15.34 10.88
C PHE A 38 -3.29 -16.84 11.01
N TYR A 39 -2.28 -17.58 10.55
CA TYR A 39 -2.24 -19.02 10.69
C TYR A 39 -2.24 -19.44 12.16
N ASP A 40 -1.36 -18.86 12.98
CA ASP A 40 -1.22 -19.21 14.39
C ASP A 40 -2.50 -18.90 15.21
N VAL A 41 -3.19 -17.80 14.88
CA VAL A 41 -4.47 -17.45 15.52
C VAL A 41 -5.59 -18.35 15.02
N GLY A 42 -5.71 -18.56 13.70
CA GLY A 42 -6.78 -19.36 13.10
C GLY A 42 -6.71 -20.85 13.49
N THR A 43 -5.50 -21.39 13.68
CA THR A 43 -5.34 -22.79 14.13
C THR A 43 -5.65 -22.99 15.61
N LYS A 44 -5.54 -21.96 16.43
CA LYS A 44 -5.88 -22.03 17.87
C LYS A 44 -7.38 -21.89 18.14
N THR A 45 -8.11 -21.24 17.22
CA THR A 45 -9.55 -20.99 17.37
C THR A 45 -10.31 -21.32 16.07
N PRO A 46 -10.22 -22.57 15.55
CA PRO A 46 -10.63 -22.90 14.17
C PRO A 46 -12.14 -22.83 13.91
N MET A 47 -12.98 -22.77 14.92
CA MET A 47 -14.46 -22.79 14.80
C MET A 47 -15.12 -21.59 15.49
N GLN A 48 -14.34 -20.60 15.89
CA GLN A 48 -14.87 -19.42 16.61
C GLN A 48 -14.35 -18.14 15.94
N ASP A 49 -15.17 -17.10 15.98
CA ASP A 49 -14.75 -15.77 15.58
C ASP A 49 -13.56 -15.32 16.42
N SER A 50 -12.47 -14.98 15.76
CA SER A 50 -11.27 -14.52 16.43
C SER A 50 -11.30 -13.01 16.59
N ALA A 51 -11.52 -12.53 17.80
CA ALA A 51 -11.47 -11.10 18.11
C ALA A 51 -10.14 -10.45 17.67
N LEU A 52 -9.03 -11.20 17.71
CA LEU A 52 -7.72 -10.68 17.25
C LEU A 52 -7.67 -10.45 15.74
N LEU A 53 -8.30 -11.32 14.94
CA LEU A 53 -8.37 -11.16 13.49
C LEU A 53 -9.35 -10.04 13.12
N GLU A 54 -10.50 -9.98 13.79
CA GLU A 54 -11.47 -8.89 13.62
C GLU A 54 -10.86 -7.53 13.93
N ASP A 55 -10.16 -7.41 15.05
CA ASP A 55 -9.45 -6.18 15.44
C ASP A 55 -8.39 -5.81 14.39
N PHE A 56 -7.63 -6.80 13.89
CA PHE A 56 -6.61 -6.56 12.87
C PHE A 56 -7.23 -5.94 11.61
N PHE A 57 -8.24 -6.58 11.01
CA PHE A 57 -8.87 -6.08 9.79
C PHE A 57 -9.60 -4.77 10.00
N THR A 58 -10.26 -4.60 11.14
CA THR A 58 -10.91 -3.34 11.51
C THR A 58 -9.91 -2.18 11.55
N GLU A 59 -8.76 -2.37 12.18
CA GLU A 59 -7.71 -1.35 12.27
C GLU A 59 -7.04 -1.10 10.90
N GLU A 60 -6.82 -2.15 10.11
CA GLU A 60 -6.21 -2.03 8.78
C GLU A 60 -7.14 -1.27 7.83
N TYR A 61 -8.42 -1.63 7.78
CA TYR A 61 -9.37 -0.94 6.89
C TYR A 61 -9.67 0.48 7.35
N ALA A 62 -9.67 0.75 8.66
CA ALA A 62 -9.75 2.11 9.18
C ALA A 62 -8.53 2.96 8.78
N LEU A 63 -7.32 2.36 8.71
CA LEU A 63 -6.13 3.03 8.19
C LEU A 63 -6.25 3.31 6.69
N ASN A 64 -6.69 2.33 5.89
CA ASN A 64 -6.89 2.52 4.45
C ASN A 64 -7.90 3.64 4.17
N HIS A 65 -9.01 3.67 4.92
CA HIS A 65 -9.99 4.74 4.83
C HIS A 65 -9.40 6.11 5.21
N LEU A 66 -8.60 6.17 6.29
CA LEU A 66 -7.92 7.40 6.69
C LEU A 66 -6.99 7.93 5.61
N ILE A 67 -6.19 7.05 4.98
CA ILE A 67 -5.29 7.42 3.88
C ILE A 67 -6.09 7.87 2.67
N HIS A 68 -7.20 7.18 2.35
CA HIS A 68 -8.05 7.49 1.20
C HIS A 68 -8.58 8.92 1.24
N PHE A 69 -9.05 9.37 2.39
CA PHE A 69 -9.60 10.71 2.59
C PHE A 69 -8.59 11.69 3.23
N TYR A 70 -7.29 11.37 3.14
CA TYR A 70 -6.30 12.23 3.77
C TYR A 70 -6.24 13.60 3.09
N PRO A 71 -6.32 14.72 3.85
CA PRO A 71 -6.49 16.06 3.25
C PRO A 71 -5.20 16.66 2.68
N LYS A 72 -4.06 16.02 2.91
CA LYS A 72 -2.74 16.49 2.46
C LYS A 72 -2.17 15.57 1.39
N PRO A 73 -1.27 16.05 0.54
CA PRO A 73 -0.57 15.21 -0.41
C PRO A 73 0.05 13.98 0.27
N TYR A 74 -0.25 12.80 -0.28
CA TYR A 74 0.25 11.53 0.20
C TYR A 74 1.09 10.86 -0.88
N ILE A 75 2.38 10.75 -0.63
CA ILE A 75 3.38 10.29 -1.59
C ILE A 75 3.93 8.95 -1.11
N ALA A 76 3.77 7.90 -1.92
CA ALA A 76 4.27 6.57 -1.62
C ALA A 76 5.46 6.21 -2.53
N LEU A 77 6.63 5.97 -1.95
CA LEU A 77 7.80 5.45 -2.66
C LEU A 77 7.82 3.92 -2.53
N MET A 78 7.33 3.25 -3.55
CA MET A 78 7.18 1.81 -3.64
C MET A 78 8.47 1.15 -4.15
N ASN A 79 9.56 1.24 -3.40
CA ASN A 79 10.83 0.60 -3.74
C ASN A 79 10.84 -0.86 -3.24
N GLY A 80 11.00 -1.84 -4.13
CA GLY A 80 10.97 -3.28 -3.82
C GLY A 80 9.55 -3.87 -3.83
N VAL A 81 9.29 -4.85 -2.96
CA VAL A 81 8.01 -5.59 -2.92
C VAL A 81 6.88 -4.74 -2.35
N VAL A 82 5.73 -4.74 -3.03
CA VAL A 82 4.48 -4.05 -2.65
C VAL A 82 3.32 -5.03 -2.85
N MET A 83 2.85 -5.67 -1.79
CA MET A 83 1.86 -6.74 -1.91
C MET A 83 0.76 -6.64 -0.85
N GLY A 84 -0.45 -7.06 -1.20
CA GLY A 84 -1.59 -7.15 -0.29
C GLY A 84 -1.84 -5.85 0.48
N GLY A 85 -1.76 -5.88 1.82
CA GLY A 85 -1.87 -4.70 2.67
C GLY A 85 -0.90 -3.56 2.31
N GLY A 86 0.26 -3.87 1.70
CA GLY A 86 1.18 -2.88 1.13
C GLY A 86 0.57 -2.10 -0.02
N MET A 87 -0.24 -2.75 -0.87
CA MET A 87 -1.03 -2.08 -1.89
C MET A 87 -2.06 -1.14 -1.26
N GLY A 88 -2.75 -1.59 -0.21
CA GLY A 88 -3.71 -0.75 0.52
C GLY A 88 -3.09 0.56 1.03
N ILE A 89 -1.88 0.50 1.58
CA ILE A 89 -1.15 1.68 2.04
C ILE A 89 -0.72 2.58 0.88
N ALA A 90 -0.29 2.01 -0.25
CA ALA A 90 0.25 2.75 -1.38
C ALA A 90 -0.82 3.30 -2.33
N GLN A 91 -1.90 2.54 -2.56
CA GLN A 91 -2.95 2.87 -3.54
C GLN A 91 -4.05 3.77 -2.98
N SER A 92 -4.21 3.80 -1.66
CA SER A 92 -5.19 4.67 -1.01
C SER A 92 -4.84 6.14 -1.22
N GLY A 93 -5.86 6.97 -1.42
CA GLY A 93 -5.71 8.41 -1.61
C GLY A 93 -6.48 8.90 -2.83
N VAL A 94 -7.39 9.86 -2.64
CA VAL A 94 -8.22 10.45 -3.71
C VAL A 94 -7.60 11.75 -4.21
N ALA A 95 -7.16 12.59 -3.28
CA ALA A 95 -6.62 13.90 -3.59
C ALA A 95 -5.11 13.90 -3.45
N SER A 96 -4.41 14.44 -4.47
CA SER A 96 -2.96 14.72 -4.41
C SER A 96 -2.09 13.52 -4.01
N ARG A 97 -2.46 12.30 -4.42
CA ARG A 97 -1.59 11.14 -4.26
C ARG A 97 -0.48 11.14 -5.33
N LEU A 98 0.68 10.63 -4.97
CA LEU A 98 1.77 10.35 -5.92
C LEU A 98 2.36 8.98 -5.59
N ARG A 99 2.35 8.08 -6.57
CA ARG A 99 2.81 6.70 -6.44
C ARG A 99 4.08 6.54 -7.27
N ILE A 100 5.21 6.44 -6.57
CA ILE A 100 6.54 6.37 -7.18
C ILE A 100 7.00 4.92 -7.17
N VAL A 101 7.44 4.41 -8.33
CA VAL A 101 8.01 3.07 -8.49
C VAL A 101 9.46 3.15 -8.97
N THR A 102 10.19 2.07 -8.73
CA THR A 102 11.60 1.92 -9.14
C THR A 102 11.77 0.64 -9.96
N GLU A 103 12.95 0.40 -10.51
CA GLU A 103 13.29 -0.86 -11.19
C GLU A 103 13.18 -2.09 -10.27
N ARG A 104 13.15 -1.89 -8.94
CA ARG A 104 13.01 -2.96 -7.95
C ARG A 104 11.55 -3.27 -7.60
N THR A 105 10.61 -2.45 -8.04
CA THR A 105 9.20 -2.62 -7.69
C THR A 105 8.65 -3.93 -8.24
N LYS A 106 8.04 -4.70 -7.33
CA LYS A 106 7.25 -5.91 -7.63
C LYS A 106 5.92 -5.77 -6.90
N MET A 107 4.85 -5.65 -7.66
CA MET A 107 3.53 -5.32 -7.16
C MET A 107 2.55 -6.46 -7.40
N ALA A 108 1.73 -6.82 -6.41
CA ALA A 108 0.69 -7.84 -6.56
C ALA A 108 -0.40 -7.71 -5.50
N MET A 109 -1.58 -8.31 -5.81
CA MET A 109 -2.62 -8.66 -4.84
C MET A 109 -2.71 -10.20 -4.80
N PRO A 110 -1.83 -10.87 -4.00
CA PRO A 110 -1.67 -12.32 -4.05
C PRO A 110 -2.66 -13.09 -3.16
N GLU A 111 -3.69 -12.43 -2.63
CA GLU A 111 -4.62 -12.97 -1.63
C GLU A 111 -5.30 -14.26 -2.09
N VAL A 112 -5.60 -14.40 -3.38
CA VAL A 112 -6.21 -15.61 -3.95
C VAL A 112 -5.35 -16.86 -3.75
N ASN A 113 -4.03 -16.71 -3.64
CA ASN A 113 -3.10 -17.83 -3.43
C ASN A 113 -3.15 -18.39 -2.00
N ILE A 114 -3.80 -17.68 -1.08
CA ILE A 114 -3.98 -18.10 0.32
C ILE A 114 -5.46 -18.25 0.71
N GLY A 115 -6.36 -18.34 -0.28
CA GLY A 115 -7.79 -18.52 -0.05
C GLY A 115 -8.52 -17.27 0.43
N LEU A 116 -7.92 -16.08 0.23
CA LEU A 116 -8.56 -14.79 0.46
C LEU A 116 -8.92 -14.13 -0.89
N PHE A 117 -9.39 -12.91 -0.84
CA PHE A 117 -9.65 -12.05 -2.00
C PHE A 117 -8.88 -10.73 -1.81
N PRO A 118 -8.60 -9.98 -2.90
CA PRO A 118 -8.03 -8.64 -2.81
C PRO A 118 -8.92 -7.71 -1.97
N ASP A 119 -8.47 -7.40 -0.78
CA ASP A 119 -9.11 -6.50 0.19
C ASP A 119 -8.45 -5.10 0.18
N VAL A 120 -8.29 -4.45 1.30
CA VAL A 120 -7.59 -3.16 1.52
C VAL A 120 -7.89 -2.07 0.47
N GLY A 121 -9.07 -2.08 -0.10
CA GLY A 121 -9.46 -1.20 -1.21
C GLY A 121 -9.15 -1.75 -2.60
N GLY A 122 -8.77 -3.03 -2.72
CA GLY A 122 -8.45 -3.70 -3.99
C GLY A 122 -9.54 -3.54 -5.02
N GLY A 123 -10.81 -3.75 -4.66
CA GLY A 123 -11.94 -3.53 -5.56
C GLY A 123 -12.00 -2.10 -6.11
N TYR A 124 -11.55 -1.09 -5.36
CA TYR A 124 -11.53 0.28 -5.82
C TYR A 124 -10.39 0.57 -6.82
N PHE A 125 -9.15 0.21 -6.49
CA PHE A 125 -8.03 0.58 -7.35
C PHE A 125 -7.83 -0.38 -8.54
N LEU A 126 -8.23 -1.64 -8.42
CA LEU A 126 -8.20 -2.59 -9.53
C LEU A 126 -9.28 -2.28 -10.57
N ASP A 127 -10.49 -1.88 -10.16
CA ASP A 127 -11.57 -1.45 -11.07
C ASP A 127 -11.19 -0.23 -11.95
N ARG A 128 -10.18 0.52 -11.54
CA ARG A 128 -9.69 1.72 -12.24
C ARG A 128 -8.53 1.47 -13.17
N THR A 129 -8.14 0.23 -13.35
CA THR A 129 -7.13 -0.15 -14.34
C THR A 129 -7.74 -0.20 -15.75
N PRO A 130 -6.94 -0.07 -16.81
CA PRO A 130 -7.45 -0.18 -18.19
C PRO A 130 -8.02 -1.57 -18.49
N GLY A 131 -9.16 -1.61 -19.18
CA GLY A 131 -9.79 -2.86 -19.61
C GLY A 131 -10.05 -3.81 -18.44
N GLU A 132 -9.69 -5.08 -18.63
CA GLU A 132 -9.88 -6.14 -17.64
C GLU A 132 -8.61 -6.47 -16.83
N ILE A 133 -7.60 -5.60 -16.86
CA ILE A 133 -6.31 -5.83 -16.16
C ILE A 133 -6.53 -6.02 -14.67
N GLY A 134 -7.38 -5.21 -14.04
CA GLY A 134 -7.66 -5.33 -12.62
C GLY A 134 -8.34 -6.64 -12.25
N THR A 135 -9.30 -7.07 -13.05
CA THR A 135 -9.93 -8.39 -12.92
C THR A 135 -8.91 -9.51 -13.03
N TYR A 136 -8.05 -9.44 -14.05
CA TYR A 136 -6.96 -10.40 -14.23
C TYR A 136 -6.02 -10.45 -13.01
N LEU A 137 -5.50 -9.30 -12.58
CA LEU A 137 -4.58 -9.22 -11.44
C LEU A 137 -5.23 -9.71 -10.13
N GLY A 138 -6.49 -9.36 -9.90
CA GLY A 138 -7.23 -9.77 -8.71
C GLY A 138 -7.53 -11.27 -8.66
N LEU A 139 -7.75 -11.91 -9.82
CA LEU A 139 -8.05 -13.34 -9.90
C LEU A 139 -6.81 -14.24 -9.97
N THR A 140 -5.69 -13.72 -10.47
CA THR A 140 -4.46 -14.52 -10.65
C THR A 140 -3.44 -14.29 -9.55
N GLY A 141 -3.45 -13.12 -8.90
CA GLY A 141 -2.38 -12.72 -7.98
C GLY A 141 -1.04 -12.50 -8.68
N GLU A 142 -1.03 -12.23 -9.99
CA GLU A 142 0.18 -12.06 -10.79
C GLU A 142 1.02 -10.90 -10.29
N ILE A 143 2.36 -11.09 -10.33
CA ILE A 143 3.32 -10.07 -9.95
C ILE A 143 3.65 -9.22 -11.16
N ILE A 144 3.44 -7.92 -11.06
CA ILE A 144 3.74 -6.95 -12.11
C ILE A 144 4.97 -6.12 -11.79
N SER A 145 5.63 -5.65 -12.85
CA SER A 145 6.78 -4.74 -12.79
C SER A 145 6.37 -3.28 -12.62
N ALA A 146 7.36 -2.39 -12.45
CA ALA A 146 7.13 -0.94 -12.42
C ALA A 146 6.49 -0.42 -13.72
N ALA A 147 6.90 -0.93 -14.88
CA ALA A 147 6.36 -0.53 -16.18
C ALA A 147 4.88 -0.94 -16.31
N ASP A 148 4.57 -2.17 -15.92
CA ASP A 148 3.20 -2.68 -15.91
C ASP A 148 2.33 -1.89 -14.93
N ALA A 149 2.87 -1.54 -13.76
CA ALA A 149 2.16 -0.76 -12.75
C ALA A 149 1.78 0.64 -13.27
N ILE A 150 2.68 1.31 -14.01
CA ILE A 150 2.38 2.58 -14.67
C ILE A 150 1.32 2.38 -15.75
N TYR A 151 1.47 1.37 -16.60
CA TYR A 151 0.50 1.06 -17.64
C TYR A 151 -0.89 0.76 -17.08
N ALA A 152 -0.94 0.00 -15.97
CA ALA A 152 -2.17 -0.35 -15.27
C ALA A 152 -2.77 0.78 -14.41
N ASN A 153 -2.21 2.01 -14.44
CA ASN A 153 -2.63 3.10 -13.55
C ASN A 153 -2.55 2.76 -12.05
N LEU A 154 -1.61 1.91 -11.68
CA LEU A 154 -1.28 1.55 -10.30
C LEU A 154 -0.02 2.28 -9.78
N ALA A 155 0.67 3.02 -10.66
CA ALA A 155 1.77 3.92 -10.34
C ALA A 155 1.72 5.15 -11.24
N ASP A 156 2.33 6.25 -10.80
CA ASP A 156 2.29 7.54 -11.49
C ASP A 156 3.65 7.92 -12.10
N VAL A 157 4.75 7.61 -11.40
CA VAL A 157 6.11 8.03 -11.80
C VAL A 157 7.11 6.91 -11.55
N TYR A 158 8.02 6.74 -12.52
CA TYR A 158 9.21 5.90 -12.36
C TYR A 158 10.42 6.75 -12.00
N ILE A 159 11.14 6.37 -10.94
CA ILE A 159 12.40 6.98 -10.54
C ILE A 159 13.41 5.84 -10.32
N PRO A 160 14.58 5.86 -10.99
CA PRO A 160 15.60 4.84 -10.76
C PRO A 160 16.16 4.94 -9.34
N THR A 161 16.53 3.80 -8.73
CA THR A 161 17.07 3.78 -7.36
C THR A 161 18.30 4.66 -7.20
N SER A 162 19.09 4.86 -8.26
CA SER A 162 20.25 5.77 -8.27
C SER A 162 19.90 7.23 -8.01
N ALA A 163 18.66 7.67 -8.29
CA ALA A 163 18.20 9.03 -8.09
C ALA A 163 17.45 9.23 -6.75
N LEU A 164 17.23 8.19 -5.96
CA LEU A 164 16.46 8.29 -4.72
C LEU A 164 17.09 9.21 -3.67
N ASN A 165 18.42 9.22 -3.57
CA ASN A 165 19.12 10.13 -2.65
C ASN A 165 18.88 11.61 -3.00
N GLU A 166 18.88 11.92 -4.30
CA GLU A 166 18.57 13.28 -4.79
C GLU A 166 17.11 13.64 -4.48
N LEU A 167 16.17 12.74 -4.76
CA LEU A 167 14.75 12.92 -4.41
C LEU A 167 14.58 13.21 -2.91
N MET A 168 15.20 12.41 -2.04
CA MET A 168 15.11 12.60 -0.59
C MET A 168 15.67 13.94 -0.15
N ASN A 169 16.80 14.36 -0.72
CA ASN A 169 17.40 15.67 -0.45
C ASN A 169 16.48 16.82 -0.89
N MET A 170 15.85 16.70 -2.07
CA MET A 170 14.89 17.72 -2.53
C MET A 170 13.68 17.83 -1.60
N LEU A 171 13.11 16.71 -1.15
CA LEU A 171 11.95 16.70 -0.25
C LEU A 171 12.26 17.29 1.14
N THR A 172 13.49 17.14 1.63
CA THR A 172 13.91 17.66 2.95
C THR A 172 14.33 19.12 2.93
N HIS A 173 14.71 19.67 1.79
CA HIS A 173 15.24 21.05 1.65
C HIS A 173 14.28 22.01 0.94
N THR A 174 13.10 21.54 0.51
CA THR A 174 12.07 22.41 -0.07
C THR A 174 11.34 23.14 1.07
N GLN A 175 11.73 24.39 1.31
CA GLN A 175 11.04 25.31 2.24
C GLN A 175 9.78 25.91 1.61
#